data_993a72bea4d8c6e0697e9b8697c88b9e
#
_entry.id   993a72bea4d8c6e0697e9b8697c88b9e
#
_cell.length_a   1.000
_cell.length_b   1.000
_cell.length_c   1.000
_cell.angle_alpha   90.00
_cell.angle_beta   90.00
_cell.angle_gamma   90.00
#
_symmetry.space_group_name_H-M   'P 1'
#
loop_
_entity.id
_entity.type
_entity.pdbx_description
1 polymer ?
#
loop_
_entity_poly.entity_id
_entity_poly.type
_entity_poly.pdbx_seq_one_letter_code
_entity_poly.pdbx_strand_id
1 'polypeptide(L)'
;MVRRLFDLPPHQIATAENWFSFGSRTPRTPRRASAVCLVRDSSHGVETYLTYRPGGSPMGNVAFPGGSREASDWANYQWFGPSLSQWSKRMDMLDQQLVQSYIVCAIRELFEETGILLAGTDEQSVVEMTDADDWMTARESIAGQDLGFDEFLRRRGLGLRTDLLRPVSHWLNPNFALRRFDTWYFTATVPNRQEATLLRGKGKWGRWLSAREVLAKRNTSELGDIVGQPNTVNLILSEITYPAVEMILEAMAEANGVVAYLSRARSLNLKHPDLLVRDGIYYLEVLGSISAESTRPWQASAGH
;
A
#
# COMPACT_ATOMS: atom_id res chain seq x y z
N MET A 1 -15.66 -13.32 -14.44
CA MET A 1 -15.26 -12.44 -13.31
C MET A 1 -15.57 -13.18 -12.02
N VAL A 2 -14.58 -13.33 -11.15
CA VAL A 2 -14.80 -13.90 -9.80
C VAL A 2 -15.18 -12.77 -8.86
N ARG A 3 -16.28 -12.95 -8.14
CA ARG A 3 -16.69 -12.05 -7.04
C ARG A 3 -16.00 -12.50 -5.75
N ARG A 4 -15.38 -11.56 -5.06
CA ARG A 4 -14.76 -11.81 -3.75
C ARG A 4 -15.42 -10.93 -2.71
N LEU A 5 -15.72 -11.53 -1.56
CA LEU A 5 -16.26 -10.84 -0.41
C LEU A 5 -15.19 -10.72 0.66
N PHE A 6 -15.11 -9.54 1.27
CA PHE A 6 -14.24 -9.25 2.40
C PHE A 6 -15.10 -8.72 3.53
N ASP A 7 -14.81 -9.12 4.76
CA ASP A 7 -15.49 -8.60 5.92
C ASP A 7 -15.24 -7.09 6.05
N LEU A 8 -16.24 -6.38 6.50
CA LEU A 8 -16.11 -4.96 6.73
C LEU A 8 -15.43 -4.72 8.08
N PRO A 9 -14.34 -3.92 8.13
CA PRO A 9 -13.70 -3.57 9.39
C PRO A 9 -14.72 -3.00 10.41
N PRO A 10 -14.67 -3.41 11.71
CA PRO A 10 -15.68 -3.04 12.70
C PRO A 10 -15.94 -1.53 12.80
N HIS A 11 -14.90 -0.71 12.68
CA HIS A 11 -15.00 0.75 12.72
C HIS A 11 -15.71 1.39 11.53
N GLN A 12 -15.97 0.63 10.47
CA GLN A 12 -16.67 1.11 9.25
C GLN A 12 -18.16 0.69 9.22
N ILE A 13 -18.60 -0.24 10.08
CA ILE A 13 -19.95 -0.80 10.07
C ILE A 13 -20.99 0.30 10.22
N ALA A 14 -20.91 1.14 11.24
CA ALA A 14 -21.88 2.21 11.46
C ALA A 14 -21.97 3.19 10.28
N THR A 15 -20.85 3.45 9.57
CA THR A 15 -20.83 4.30 8.39
C THR A 15 -21.51 3.62 7.20
N ALA A 16 -21.29 2.31 7.03
CA ALA A 16 -21.92 1.51 5.99
C ALA A 16 -23.42 1.37 6.19
N GLU A 17 -23.87 1.12 7.43
CA GLU A 17 -25.28 1.09 7.84
C GLU A 17 -25.99 2.40 7.51
N ASN A 18 -25.37 3.52 7.90
CA ASN A 18 -25.88 4.85 7.59
C ASN A 18 -26.01 5.09 6.07
N TRP A 19 -24.99 4.68 5.31
CA TRP A 19 -25.01 4.80 3.86
C TRP A 19 -26.12 3.98 3.23
N PHE A 20 -26.29 2.74 3.67
CA PHE A 20 -27.31 1.82 3.17
C PHE A 20 -28.73 2.27 3.50
N SER A 21 -28.97 2.74 4.73
CA SER A 21 -30.31 3.07 5.24
C SER A 21 -30.87 4.38 4.67
N PHE A 22 -30.04 5.34 4.33
CA PHE A 22 -30.49 6.68 3.92
C PHE A 22 -30.44 6.94 2.40
N GLY A 23 -30.28 5.89 1.59
CA GLY A 23 -30.34 5.95 0.13
C GLY A 23 -29.10 6.61 -0.51
N SER A 24 -29.23 6.97 -1.80
CA SER A 24 -28.12 7.48 -2.59
C SER A 24 -27.63 8.84 -2.07
N ARG A 25 -26.40 8.85 -1.59
CA ARG A 25 -25.66 10.05 -1.20
C ARG A 25 -24.55 10.31 -2.22
N THR A 26 -24.12 11.56 -2.33
CA THR A 26 -22.93 11.90 -3.11
C THR A 26 -21.67 11.40 -2.40
N PRO A 27 -20.90 10.51 -3.00
CA PRO A 27 -19.64 10.06 -2.42
C PRO A 27 -18.67 11.22 -2.21
N ARG A 28 -17.87 11.15 -1.15
CA ARG A 28 -16.80 12.13 -0.92
C ARG A 28 -15.77 12.07 -2.05
N THR A 29 -15.23 13.22 -2.45
CA THR A 29 -14.14 13.29 -3.41
C THR A 29 -12.92 12.55 -2.87
N PRO A 30 -12.34 11.60 -3.62
CA PRO A 30 -11.20 10.85 -3.15
C PRO A 30 -9.92 11.70 -3.13
N ARG A 31 -9.11 11.52 -2.08
CA ARG A 31 -7.74 12.02 -2.05
C ARG A 31 -6.85 11.05 -2.81
N ARG A 32 -5.89 11.57 -3.54
CA ARG A 32 -4.90 10.75 -4.24
C ARG A 32 -3.82 10.29 -3.26
N ALA A 33 -3.41 9.03 -3.39
CA ALA A 33 -2.47 8.37 -2.47
C ALA A 33 -1.59 7.37 -3.22
N SER A 34 -0.46 7.04 -2.64
CA SER A 34 0.41 5.97 -3.10
C SER A 34 0.87 5.10 -1.95
N ALA A 35 1.07 3.82 -2.22
CA ALA A 35 1.66 2.88 -1.27
C ALA A 35 2.70 2.00 -1.96
N VAL A 36 3.72 1.56 -1.21
CA VAL A 36 4.79 0.70 -1.74
C VAL A 36 4.83 -0.62 -0.99
N CYS A 37 4.59 -1.68 -1.73
CA CYS A 37 4.82 -3.05 -1.28
C CYS A 37 6.32 -3.33 -1.35
N LEU A 38 7.03 -3.02 -0.28
CA LEU A 38 8.45 -3.30 -0.16
C LEU A 38 8.66 -4.79 0.03
N VAL A 39 9.47 -5.43 -0.81
CA VAL A 39 9.62 -6.89 -0.83
C VAL A 39 11.07 -7.33 -0.74
N ARG A 40 11.27 -8.52 -0.15
CA ARG A 40 12.55 -9.24 -0.13
C ARG A 40 12.33 -10.76 -0.15
N ASP A 41 13.33 -11.50 -0.55
CA ASP A 41 13.33 -12.97 -0.42
C ASP A 41 13.67 -13.40 1.01
N SER A 42 13.04 -14.47 1.46
CA SER A 42 13.38 -15.17 2.71
C SER A 42 13.25 -16.68 2.56
N SER A 43 13.66 -17.43 3.59
CA SER A 43 13.43 -18.89 3.66
C SER A 43 11.94 -19.26 3.69
N HIS A 44 11.06 -18.32 4.02
CA HIS A 44 9.61 -18.49 4.11
C HIS A 44 8.87 -17.95 2.85
N GLY A 45 9.59 -17.65 1.77
CA GLY A 45 9.07 -17.08 0.53
C GLY A 45 9.21 -15.58 0.47
N VAL A 46 8.32 -14.92 -0.27
CA VAL A 46 8.33 -13.45 -0.38
C VAL A 46 7.87 -12.82 0.93
N GLU A 47 8.72 -12.00 1.54
CA GLU A 47 8.37 -11.13 2.65
C GLU A 47 8.06 -9.73 2.16
N THR A 48 7.17 -9.06 2.89
CA THR A 48 6.85 -7.64 2.70
C THR A 48 6.85 -6.90 4.02
N TYR A 49 7.14 -5.59 3.98
CA TYR A 49 7.10 -4.74 5.15
C TYR A 49 5.70 -4.15 5.31
N LEU A 50 5.06 -4.42 6.45
CA LEU A 50 3.77 -3.83 6.81
C LEU A 50 3.93 -2.88 7.98
N THR A 51 3.12 -1.83 7.99
CA THR A 51 3.09 -0.80 9.05
C THR A 51 1.71 -0.71 9.69
N TYR A 52 1.69 -0.27 10.96
CA TYR A 52 0.44 0.03 11.66
C TYR A 52 0.06 1.50 11.45
N ARG A 53 -1.21 1.73 11.13
CA ARG A 53 -1.84 3.05 10.99
C ARG A 53 -2.82 3.29 12.11
N PRO A 54 -2.61 4.31 12.96
CA PRO A 54 -3.52 4.63 14.05
C PRO A 54 -4.86 5.18 13.53
N GLY A 55 -5.89 5.02 14.37
CA GLY A 55 -7.25 5.53 14.09
C GLY A 55 -8.02 4.65 13.11
N GLY A 56 -9.22 5.11 12.73
CA GLY A 56 -10.08 4.43 11.75
C GLY A 56 -9.64 4.75 10.32
N SER A 57 -8.58 4.13 9.85
CA SER A 57 -8.11 4.30 8.48
C SER A 57 -9.00 3.52 7.50
N PRO A 58 -9.55 4.16 6.45
CA PRO A 58 -10.28 3.44 5.41
C PRO A 58 -9.38 2.53 4.55
N MET A 59 -8.07 2.61 4.74
CA MET A 59 -7.06 1.74 4.12
C MET A 59 -6.66 0.56 5.00
N GLY A 60 -7.37 0.34 6.13
CA GLY A 60 -7.02 -0.63 7.17
C GLY A 60 -6.02 -0.08 8.18
N ASN A 61 -5.92 -0.77 9.32
CA ASN A 61 -4.98 -0.43 10.38
C ASN A 61 -3.61 -1.09 10.17
N VAL A 62 -3.54 -2.14 9.38
CA VAL A 62 -2.30 -2.77 8.91
C VAL A 62 -2.24 -2.64 7.39
N ALA A 63 -1.20 -1.98 6.89
CA ALA A 63 -1.09 -1.64 5.48
C ALA A 63 0.38 -1.58 5.01
N PHE A 64 0.58 -1.51 3.70
CA PHE A 64 1.88 -1.17 3.13
C PHE A 64 2.24 0.30 3.44
N PRO A 65 3.54 0.64 3.57
CA PRO A 65 4.00 2.01 3.65
C PRO A 65 3.40 2.88 2.54
N GLY A 66 2.92 4.07 2.90
CA GLY A 66 2.30 4.96 1.93
C GLY A 66 1.38 5.99 2.57
N GLY A 67 0.95 6.97 1.82
CA GLY A 67 0.09 8.04 2.29
C GLY A 67 -0.48 8.91 1.19
N SER A 68 -0.97 10.07 1.58
CA SER A 68 -1.61 11.02 0.69
C SER A 68 -0.57 11.84 -0.07
N ARG A 69 -0.91 12.15 -1.31
CA ARG A 69 -0.13 13.08 -2.10
C ARG A 69 -0.11 14.48 -1.48
N GLU A 70 1.02 15.14 -1.56
CA GLU A 70 1.28 16.49 -1.06
C GLU A 70 1.64 17.48 -2.18
N ALA A 71 1.76 18.76 -1.84
CA ALA A 71 2.12 19.81 -2.79
C ALA A 71 3.53 19.61 -3.36
N SER A 72 4.48 19.15 -2.54
CA SER A 72 5.85 18.84 -2.94
C SER A 72 5.94 17.78 -4.04
N ASP A 73 4.98 16.85 -4.12
CA ASP A 73 4.98 15.77 -5.13
C ASP A 73 4.80 16.29 -6.57
N TRP A 74 4.47 17.58 -6.76
CA TRP A 74 4.37 18.27 -8.05
C TRP A 74 5.62 19.04 -8.46
N ALA A 75 6.63 19.10 -7.59
CA ALA A 75 7.87 19.84 -7.86
C ALA A 75 8.68 19.19 -8.98
N ASN A 76 9.69 19.90 -9.46
CA ASN A 76 10.64 19.36 -10.42
C ASN A 76 11.68 18.49 -9.72
N TYR A 77 11.78 17.25 -10.14
CA TYR A 77 12.73 16.27 -9.61
C TYR A 77 13.75 15.89 -10.68
N GLN A 78 14.99 15.68 -10.28
CA GLN A 78 15.92 14.91 -11.08
C GLN A 78 15.39 13.47 -11.14
N TRP A 79 15.32 12.91 -12.36
CA TRP A 79 14.56 11.71 -12.65
C TRP A 79 15.40 10.68 -13.39
N PHE A 80 15.57 9.50 -12.82
CA PHE A 80 16.25 8.37 -13.43
C PHE A 80 15.26 7.23 -13.68
N GLY A 81 15.44 6.55 -14.81
CA GLY A 81 14.57 5.44 -15.23
C GLY A 81 13.54 5.83 -16.30
N PRO A 82 12.40 5.15 -16.36
CA PRO A 82 11.41 5.37 -17.41
C PRO A 82 10.90 6.80 -17.44
N SER A 83 10.80 7.37 -18.65
CA SER A 83 10.23 8.70 -18.85
C SER A 83 8.77 8.78 -18.40
N LEU A 84 8.27 9.99 -18.13
CA LEU A 84 6.86 10.20 -17.77
C LEU A 84 5.89 9.65 -18.82
N SER A 85 6.26 9.73 -20.11
CA SER A 85 5.46 9.12 -21.19
C SER A 85 5.42 7.59 -21.10
N GLN A 86 6.53 6.94 -20.72
CA GLN A 86 6.57 5.49 -20.50
C GLN A 86 5.78 5.08 -19.25
N TRP A 87 5.85 5.88 -18.19
CA TRP A 87 5.05 5.68 -16.98
C TRP A 87 3.55 5.87 -17.24
N SER A 88 3.16 6.90 -18.01
CA SER A 88 1.77 7.12 -18.44
C SER A 88 1.20 5.91 -19.18
N LYS A 89 1.97 5.33 -20.08
CA LYS A 89 1.58 4.09 -20.79
C LYS A 89 1.44 2.89 -19.83
N ARG A 90 2.37 2.75 -18.86
CA ARG A 90 2.31 1.65 -17.87
C ARG A 90 1.13 1.76 -16.92
N MET A 91 0.75 2.97 -16.55
CA MET A 91 -0.36 3.25 -15.62
C MET A 91 -1.70 3.48 -16.33
N ASP A 92 -1.70 3.48 -17.67
CA ASP A 92 -2.89 3.82 -18.50
C ASP A 92 -3.51 5.17 -18.09
N MET A 93 -2.66 6.18 -17.93
CA MET A 93 -3.03 7.53 -17.50
C MET A 93 -2.44 8.58 -18.45
N LEU A 94 -3.30 9.48 -18.99
CA LEU A 94 -2.87 10.50 -19.97
C LEU A 94 -2.16 11.70 -19.31
N ASP A 95 -2.56 12.05 -18.10
CA ASP A 95 -1.98 13.20 -17.38
C ASP A 95 -0.62 12.82 -16.78
N GLN A 96 0.45 13.23 -17.45
CA GLN A 96 1.82 12.93 -17.04
C GLN A 96 2.23 13.61 -15.72
N GLN A 97 1.68 14.79 -15.40
CA GLN A 97 1.95 15.45 -14.15
C GLN A 97 1.30 14.70 -12.99
N LEU A 98 0.09 14.20 -13.21
CA LEU A 98 -0.60 13.35 -12.25
C LEU A 98 0.16 12.04 -12.02
N VAL A 99 0.63 11.40 -13.09
CA VAL A 99 1.49 10.20 -13.01
C VAL A 99 2.76 10.47 -12.20
N GLN A 100 3.45 11.58 -12.48
CA GLN A 100 4.63 12.01 -11.71
C GLN A 100 4.30 12.10 -10.24
N SER A 101 3.22 12.78 -9.89
CA SER A 101 2.85 13.00 -8.50
C SER A 101 2.53 11.70 -7.71
N TYR A 102 1.99 10.68 -8.36
CA TYR A 102 1.82 9.36 -7.72
C TYR A 102 3.15 8.65 -7.47
N ILE A 103 4.08 8.74 -8.42
CA ILE A 103 5.41 8.09 -8.32
C ILE A 103 6.24 8.78 -7.25
N VAL A 104 6.26 10.12 -7.23
CA VAL A 104 6.97 10.90 -6.21
C VAL A 104 6.39 10.62 -4.83
N CYS A 105 5.05 10.67 -4.68
CA CYS A 105 4.36 10.32 -3.44
C CYS A 105 4.76 8.91 -2.95
N ALA A 106 4.83 7.92 -3.85
CA ALA A 106 5.24 6.56 -3.47
C ALA A 106 6.65 6.52 -2.87
N ILE A 107 7.62 7.19 -3.49
CA ILE A 107 9.01 7.20 -3.02
C ILE A 107 9.15 8.02 -1.74
N ARG A 108 8.48 9.17 -1.64
CA ARG A 108 8.48 10.02 -0.45
C ARG A 108 7.90 9.30 0.76
N GLU A 109 6.69 8.74 0.61
CA GLU A 109 6.01 8.02 1.70
C GLU A 109 6.78 6.76 2.13
N LEU A 110 7.39 6.03 1.18
CA LEU A 110 8.28 4.93 1.50
C LEU A 110 9.45 5.40 2.38
N PHE A 111 10.08 6.51 2.02
CA PHE A 111 11.18 7.09 2.79
C PHE A 111 10.70 7.55 4.17
N GLU A 112 9.60 8.28 4.26
CA GLU A 112 9.06 8.77 5.53
C GLU A 112 8.69 7.64 6.48
N GLU A 113 7.99 6.60 6.02
CA GLU A 113 7.51 5.54 6.90
C GLU A 113 8.58 4.48 7.22
N THR A 114 9.53 4.23 6.31
CA THR A 114 10.48 3.12 6.45
C THR A 114 11.96 3.53 6.46
N GLY A 115 12.30 4.72 5.98
CA GLY A 115 13.67 5.13 5.73
C GLY A 115 14.26 4.60 4.42
N ILE A 116 13.55 3.75 3.69
CA ILE A 116 14.02 3.26 2.39
C ILE A 116 13.84 4.35 1.34
N LEU A 117 14.95 4.78 0.71
CA LEU A 117 14.97 5.84 -0.29
C LEU A 117 15.38 5.29 -1.66
N LEU A 118 14.46 5.36 -2.61
CA LEU A 118 14.73 5.01 -4.00
C LEU A 118 15.26 6.25 -4.74
N ALA A 119 16.50 6.61 -4.46
CA ALA A 119 17.21 7.74 -5.09
C ALA A 119 18.68 7.43 -5.25
N GLY A 120 19.36 8.13 -6.14
CA GLY A 120 20.79 8.00 -6.40
C GLY A 120 21.37 9.25 -7.03
N THR A 121 22.68 9.29 -7.21
CA THR A 121 23.38 10.38 -7.91
C THR A 121 23.33 10.24 -9.44
N ASP A 122 23.02 9.03 -9.91
CA ASP A 122 22.96 8.67 -11.34
C ASP A 122 22.03 7.46 -11.55
N GLU A 123 21.92 7.00 -12.80
CA GLU A 123 21.08 5.87 -13.20
C GLU A 123 21.54 4.49 -12.68
N GLN A 124 22.73 4.39 -12.15
CA GLN A 124 23.34 3.12 -11.70
C GLN A 124 23.47 3.03 -10.18
N SER A 125 23.53 4.18 -9.50
CA SER A 125 23.71 4.25 -8.07
C SER A 125 22.37 4.25 -7.32
N VAL A 126 22.39 3.74 -6.10
CA VAL A 126 21.35 3.95 -5.09
C VAL A 126 22.06 4.45 -3.83
N VAL A 127 21.49 5.46 -3.19
CA VAL A 127 22.09 6.07 -2.01
C VAL A 127 22.27 5.02 -0.89
N GLU A 128 23.43 5.07 -0.24
CA GLU A 128 23.73 4.29 0.97
C GLU A 128 23.48 5.16 2.19
N MET A 129 22.80 4.63 3.20
CA MET A 129 22.50 5.35 4.43
C MET A 129 23.57 5.04 5.47
N THR A 130 24.67 5.80 5.43
CA THR A 130 25.83 5.59 6.32
C THR A 130 25.71 6.33 7.66
N ASP A 131 24.95 7.42 7.72
CA ASP A 131 24.68 8.18 8.94
C ASP A 131 23.19 8.10 9.29
N ALA A 132 22.85 7.15 10.18
CA ALA A 132 21.46 6.89 10.55
C ALA A 132 20.76 8.08 11.22
N ASP A 133 21.50 8.89 12.00
CA ASP A 133 20.90 10.03 12.72
C ASP A 133 20.61 11.21 11.78
N ASP A 134 21.48 11.51 10.83
CA ASP A 134 21.24 12.54 9.82
C ASP A 134 20.04 12.17 8.92
N TRP A 135 19.98 10.92 8.50
CA TRP A 135 18.84 10.42 7.72
C TRP A 135 17.53 10.43 8.51
N MET A 136 17.56 10.07 9.80
CA MET A 136 16.38 10.11 10.66
C MET A 136 15.90 11.55 10.86
N THR A 137 16.80 12.51 11.09
CA THR A 137 16.48 13.93 11.22
C THR A 137 15.83 14.47 9.93
N ALA A 138 16.36 14.09 8.76
CA ALA A 138 15.77 14.46 7.49
C ALA A 138 14.35 13.88 7.32
N ARG A 139 14.12 12.59 7.69
CA ARG A 139 12.80 11.96 7.67
C ARG A 139 11.79 12.68 8.58
N GLU A 140 12.21 13.03 9.80
CA GLU A 140 11.37 13.77 10.75
C GLU A 140 10.94 15.11 10.17
N SER A 141 11.88 15.85 9.56
CA SER A 141 11.60 17.15 8.94
C SER A 141 10.66 17.05 7.72
N ILE A 142 10.84 16.02 6.87
CA ILE A 142 9.96 15.79 5.71
C ILE A 142 8.57 15.37 6.19
N ALA A 143 8.47 14.40 7.10
CA ALA A 143 7.20 13.93 7.65
C ALA A 143 6.48 14.98 8.51
N GLY A 144 7.20 16.00 8.99
CA GLY A 144 6.68 17.19 9.65
C GLY A 144 6.27 18.29 8.69
N GLN A 145 6.60 18.17 7.40
CA GLN A 145 6.44 19.20 6.37
C GLN A 145 7.29 20.48 6.61
N ASP A 146 8.34 20.36 7.43
CA ASP A 146 9.30 21.44 7.69
C ASP A 146 10.34 21.53 6.56
N LEU A 147 10.53 20.46 5.80
CA LEU A 147 11.44 20.35 4.66
C LEU A 147 10.73 19.68 3.47
N GLY A 148 10.71 20.35 2.32
CA GLY A 148 10.20 19.76 1.08
C GLY A 148 11.05 18.57 0.63
N PHE A 149 10.41 17.50 0.13
CA PHE A 149 11.12 16.32 -0.35
C PHE A 149 12.01 16.63 -1.56
N ASP A 150 11.57 17.53 -2.45
CA ASP A 150 12.35 18.05 -3.58
C ASP A 150 13.60 18.81 -3.13
N GLU A 151 13.46 19.66 -2.11
CA GLU A 151 14.58 20.41 -1.54
C GLU A 151 15.58 19.49 -0.85
N PHE A 152 15.10 18.48 -0.12
CA PHE A 152 15.94 17.46 0.50
C PHE A 152 16.81 16.75 -0.53
N LEU A 153 16.21 16.24 -1.61
CA LEU A 153 16.96 15.54 -2.67
C LEU A 153 17.93 16.47 -3.38
N ARG A 154 17.50 17.68 -3.73
CA ARG A 154 18.33 18.68 -4.38
C ARG A 154 19.56 19.06 -3.57
N ARG A 155 19.42 19.27 -2.25
CA ARG A 155 20.54 19.60 -1.34
C ARG A 155 21.59 18.48 -1.30
N ARG A 156 21.17 17.23 -1.53
CA ARG A 156 22.05 16.03 -1.52
C ARG A 156 22.51 15.62 -2.92
N GLY A 157 22.13 16.34 -3.96
CA GLY A 157 22.46 15.99 -5.34
C GLY A 157 21.85 14.65 -5.80
N LEU A 158 20.67 14.29 -5.26
CA LEU A 158 19.99 13.02 -5.53
C LEU A 158 18.84 13.20 -6.51
N GLY A 159 18.70 12.22 -7.42
CA GLY A 159 17.55 12.06 -8.29
C GLY A 159 16.78 10.80 -7.97
N LEU A 160 15.49 10.78 -8.31
CA LEU A 160 14.60 9.65 -8.06
C LEU A 160 14.94 8.46 -8.98
N ARG A 161 15.13 7.28 -8.40
CA ARG A 161 15.34 6.00 -9.09
C ARG A 161 14.00 5.32 -9.34
N THR A 162 13.23 5.86 -10.27
CA THR A 162 11.89 5.38 -10.59
C THR A 162 11.87 4.03 -11.29
N ASP A 163 12.99 3.64 -11.90
CA ASP A 163 13.20 2.31 -12.46
C ASP A 163 13.11 1.17 -11.43
N LEU A 164 13.29 1.49 -10.15
CA LEU A 164 13.16 0.53 -9.05
C LEU A 164 11.70 0.27 -8.64
N LEU A 165 10.76 1.09 -9.11
CA LEU A 165 9.33 0.87 -8.87
C LEU A 165 8.67 0.04 -9.98
N ARG A 166 7.65 -0.72 -9.60
CA ARG A 166 6.71 -1.39 -10.52
C ARG A 166 5.27 -1.13 -10.06
N PRO A 167 4.34 -0.70 -10.92
CA PRO A 167 2.94 -0.58 -10.55
C PRO A 167 2.34 -1.97 -10.34
N VAL A 168 1.54 -2.13 -9.30
CA VAL A 168 0.95 -3.41 -8.88
C VAL A 168 -0.55 -3.41 -9.02
N SER A 169 -1.22 -2.34 -8.57
CA SER A 169 -2.67 -2.30 -8.51
C SER A 169 -3.17 -0.87 -8.31
N HIS A 170 -4.38 -0.58 -8.78
CA HIS A 170 -5.04 0.71 -8.64
C HIS A 170 -6.39 0.52 -7.93
N TRP A 171 -6.66 1.29 -6.88
CA TRP A 171 -7.81 1.12 -6.01
C TRP A 171 -8.48 2.44 -5.65
N LEU A 172 -9.81 2.42 -5.66
CA LEU A 172 -10.65 3.50 -5.15
C LEU A 172 -11.45 2.99 -3.95
N ASN A 173 -11.44 3.71 -2.81
CA ASN A 173 -12.25 3.34 -1.67
C ASN A 173 -13.75 3.35 -1.97
N PRO A 174 -14.55 2.53 -1.26
CA PRO A 174 -16.00 2.45 -1.42
C PRO A 174 -16.68 3.81 -1.29
N ASN A 175 -17.86 3.94 -1.91
CA ASN A 175 -18.62 5.19 -1.93
C ASN A 175 -19.10 5.64 -0.54
N PHE A 176 -19.32 4.72 0.39
CA PHE A 176 -19.75 5.04 1.75
C PHE A 176 -18.64 5.59 2.65
N ALA A 177 -17.37 5.40 2.29
CA ALA A 177 -16.25 5.79 3.15
C ALA A 177 -16.19 7.31 3.37
N LEU A 178 -16.11 7.75 4.65
CA LEU A 178 -16.04 9.17 5.01
C LEU A 178 -14.74 9.83 4.55
N ARG A 179 -13.67 9.09 4.47
CA ARG A 179 -12.41 9.45 3.82
C ARG A 179 -12.17 8.49 2.69
N ARG A 180 -12.10 8.97 1.47
CA ARG A 180 -11.85 8.16 0.29
C ARG A 180 -10.48 8.43 -0.26
N PHE A 181 -9.83 7.38 -0.77
CA PHE A 181 -8.55 7.45 -1.43
C PHE A 181 -8.64 6.80 -2.81
N ASP A 182 -7.98 7.42 -3.76
CA ASP A 182 -7.61 6.89 -5.07
C ASP A 182 -6.14 6.52 -4.96
N THR A 183 -5.84 5.22 -4.79
CA THR A 183 -4.52 4.75 -4.37
C THR A 183 -3.86 3.89 -5.44
N TRP A 184 -2.67 4.29 -5.86
CA TRP A 184 -1.78 3.45 -6.61
C TRP A 184 -0.85 2.67 -5.69
N TYR A 185 -0.84 1.34 -5.87
CA TYR A 185 0.12 0.45 -5.21
C TYR A 185 1.27 0.16 -6.16
N PHE A 186 2.47 0.38 -5.66
CA PHE A 186 3.71 0.02 -6.33
C PHE A 186 4.41 -1.07 -5.55
N THR A 187 5.43 -1.71 -6.15
CA THR A 187 6.36 -2.60 -5.45
C THR A 187 7.78 -2.20 -5.75
N ALA A 188 8.65 -2.41 -4.77
CA ALA A 188 10.09 -2.23 -4.87
C ALA A 188 10.81 -3.28 -4.02
N THR A 189 12.03 -3.66 -4.41
CA THR A 189 12.94 -4.42 -3.54
C THR A 189 13.69 -3.47 -2.62
N VAL A 190 14.14 -3.98 -1.47
CA VAL A 190 15.03 -3.24 -0.58
C VAL A 190 16.38 -3.03 -1.29
N PRO A 191 16.85 -1.78 -1.44
CA PRO A 191 18.19 -1.54 -1.93
C PRO A 191 19.26 -2.08 -0.97
N ASN A 192 20.41 -2.47 -1.51
CA ASN A 192 21.53 -2.88 -0.68
C ASN A 192 21.93 -1.77 0.31
N ARG A 193 22.31 -2.17 1.53
CA ARG A 193 22.73 -1.27 2.61
C ARG A 193 21.67 -0.26 3.07
N GLN A 194 20.42 -0.59 2.85
CA GLN A 194 19.28 0.11 3.46
C GLN A 194 18.46 -0.88 4.28
N GLU A 195 17.98 -0.43 5.44
CA GLU A 195 17.10 -1.20 6.31
C GLU A 195 15.83 -0.42 6.61
N ALA A 196 14.71 -1.14 6.64
CA ALA A 196 13.43 -0.54 7.02
C ALA A 196 13.38 -0.32 8.52
N THR A 197 13.17 0.92 8.93
CA THR A 197 13.07 1.34 10.33
C THR A 197 11.84 2.21 10.54
N LEU A 198 11.29 2.21 11.74
CA LEU A 198 10.17 3.09 12.08
C LEU A 198 10.64 4.55 12.22
N LEU A 199 9.76 5.47 11.84
CA LEU A 199 9.98 6.90 12.11
C LEU A 199 9.91 7.15 13.61
N ARG A 200 10.93 7.82 14.16
CA ARG A 200 11.03 8.13 15.59
C ARG A 200 9.81 8.95 16.05
N GLY A 201 9.20 8.55 17.15
CA GLY A 201 8.06 9.23 17.75
C GLY A 201 6.70 9.07 17.05
N LYS A 202 6.67 8.66 15.79
CA LYS A 202 5.44 8.47 15.01
C LYS A 202 5.10 7.01 14.73
N GLY A 203 6.09 6.20 14.36
CA GLY A 203 5.90 4.77 14.05
C GLY A 203 5.69 3.94 15.31
N LYS A 204 4.57 3.20 15.40
CA LYS A 204 4.25 2.33 16.54
C LYS A 204 4.56 0.87 16.29
N TRP A 205 4.41 0.42 15.05
CA TRP A 205 4.68 -0.94 14.65
C TRP A 205 4.99 -1.00 13.14
N GLY A 206 5.94 -1.82 12.78
CA GLY A 206 6.27 -2.17 11.41
C GLY A 206 7.19 -3.38 11.41
N ARG A 207 6.90 -4.36 10.56
CA ARG A 207 7.65 -5.61 10.48
C ARG A 207 7.68 -6.19 9.08
N TRP A 208 8.73 -6.93 8.82
CA TRP A 208 8.80 -7.89 7.72
C TRP A 208 7.97 -9.11 8.05
N LEU A 209 7.10 -9.51 7.15
CA LEU A 209 6.22 -10.65 7.31
C LEU A 209 6.19 -11.46 6.02
N SER A 210 6.23 -12.78 6.14
CA SER A 210 6.00 -13.67 5.02
C SER A 210 4.54 -13.59 4.56
N ALA A 211 4.33 -13.25 3.29
CA ALA A 211 2.99 -13.18 2.72
C ALA A 211 2.24 -14.51 2.85
N ARG A 212 2.97 -15.63 2.69
CA ARG A 212 2.42 -17.00 2.82
C ARG A 212 1.97 -17.31 4.26
N GLU A 213 2.77 -16.92 5.26
CA GLU A 213 2.44 -17.15 6.67
C GLU A 213 1.26 -16.29 7.12
N VAL A 214 1.23 -15.01 6.74
CA VAL A 214 0.10 -14.11 7.02
C VAL A 214 -1.20 -14.69 6.46
N LEU A 215 -1.19 -15.16 5.23
CA LEU A 215 -2.39 -15.71 4.59
C LEU A 215 -2.79 -17.09 5.14
N ALA A 216 -1.84 -17.91 5.56
CA ALA A 216 -2.15 -19.18 6.19
C ALA A 216 -2.96 -18.99 7.49
N LYS A 217 -2.78 -17.85 8.15
CA LYS A 217 -3.42 -17.48 9.41
C LYS A 217 -4.48 -16.38 9.27
N ARG A 218 -4.97 -16.13 8.05
CA ARG A 218 -5.90 -15.02 7.75
C ARG A 218 -7.19 -15.02 8.58
N ASN A 219 -7.67 -16.19 8.98
CA ASN A 219 -8.90 -16.37 9.76
C ASN A 219 -8.64 -16.48 11.27
N THR A 220 -7.44 -16.11 11.72
CA THR A 220 -7.07 -16.03 13.13
C THR A 220 -6.69 -14.59 13.48
N SER A 221 -6.71 -14.25 14.77
CA SER A 221 -6.31 -12.95 15.27
C SER A 221 -4.79 -12.75 15.35
N GLU A 222 -3.99 -13.72 14.93
CA GLU A 222 -2.54 -13.72 15.19
C GLU A 222 -1.84 -12.45 14.70
N LEU A 223 -2.13 -11.96 13.49
CA LEU A 223 -1.52 -10.74 13.02
C LEU A 223 -1.97 -9.54 13.86
N GLY A 224 -3.26 -9.44 14.17
CA GLY A 224 -3.81 -8.37 14.99
C GLY A 224 -3.19 -8.33 16.39
N ASP A 225 -2.98 -9.51 16.99
CA ASP A 225 -2.36 -9.69 18.32
C ASP A 225 -0.86 -9.36 18.29
N ILE A 226 -0.14 -9.74 17.21
CA ILE A 226 1.27 -9.35 16.99
C ILE A 226 1.43 -7.83 16.86
N VAL A 227 0.49 -7.15 16.20
CA VAL A 227 0.47 -5.68 16.11
C VAL A 227 0.19 -5.06 17.48
N GLY A 228 -0.67 -5.67 18.27
CA GLY A 228 -0.87 -5.37 19.69
C GLY A 228 -1.47 -4.00 19.98
N GLN A 229 -2.26 -3.45 19.04
CA GLN A 229 -2.92 -2.16 19.21
C GLN A 229 -4.40 -2.34 19.53
N PRO A 230 -5.06 -1.41 20.26
CA PRO A 230 -6.46 -1.56 20.68
C PRO A 230 -7.47 -1.83 19.55
N ASN A 231 -7.13 -1.42 18.33
CA ASN A 231 -7.96 -1.61 17.13
C ASN A 231 -7.44 -2.72 16.21
N THR A 232 -6.62 -3.61 16.71
CA THR A 232 -6.12 -4.78 15.97
C THR A 232 -6.19 -6.07 16.78
N VAL A 233 -6.08 -6.00 18.10
CA VAL A 233 -6.13 -7.18 18.99
C VAL A 233 -7.46 -7.92 18.84
N ASN A 234 -7.40 -9.26 18.79
CA ASN A 234 -8.53 -10.16 18.59
C ASN A 234 -9.26 -10.00 17.23
N LEU A 235 -8.69 -9.27 16.27
CA LEU A 235 -9.25 -9.08 14.94
C LEU A 235 -8.48 -9.91 13.89
N ILE A 236 -9.22 -10.47 12.93
CA ILE A 236 -8.67 -11.25 11.81
C ILE A 236 -8.13 -10.34 10.71
N LEU A 237 -7.44 -10.91 9.71
CA LEU A 237 -6.76 -10.16 8.65
C LEU A 237 -7.70 -9.18 7.92
N SER A 238 -8.89 -9.62 7.48
CA SER A 238 -9.86 -8.79 6.74
C SER A 238 -10.41 -7.61 7.57
N GLU A 239 -10.44 -7.72 8.90
CA GLU A 239 -10.92 -6.67 9.81
C GLU A 239 -9.87 -5.58 10.06
N ILE A 240 -8.59 -5.90 9.91
CA ILE A 240 -7.48 -4.95 10.15
C ILE A 240 -6.81 -4.45 8.87
N THR A 241 -7.08 -5.07 7.71
CA THR A 241 -6.51 -4.68 6.41
C THR A 241 -7.61 -4.21 5.46
N TYR A 242 -7.19 -3.55 4.38
CA TYR A 242 -8.05 -3.25 3.24
C TYR A 242 -7.95 -4.37 2.20
N PRO A 243 -9.00 -4.68 1.42
CA PRO A 243 -8.96 -5.76 0.41
C PRO A 243 -7.75 -5.74 -0.53
N ALA A 244 -7.24 -4.55 -0.87
CA ALA A 244 -6.03 -4.42 -1.67
C ALA A 244 -4.81 -5.10 -1.04
N VAL A 245 -4.65 -4.98 0.30
CA VAL A 245 -3.51 -5.56 1.02
C VAL A 245 -3.57 -7.08 0.92
N GLU A 246 -4.72 -7.67 1.22
CA GLU A 246 -4.90 -9.11 1.17
C GLU A 246 -4.69 -9.68 -0.24
N MET A 247 -5.27 -9.04 -1.27
CA MET A 247 -5.10 -9.49 -2.66
C MET A 247 -3.65 -9.36 -3.16
N ILE A 248 -2.92 -8.36 -2.69
CA ILE A 248 -1.49 -8.21 -3.03
C ILE A 248 -0.65 -9.26 -2.30
N LEU A 249 -0.96 -9.55 -1.02
CA LEU A 249 -0.30 -10.63 -0.26
C LEU A 249 -0.52 -11.99 -0.95
N GLU A 250 -1.72 -12.27 -1.47
CA GLU A 250 -1.98 -13.49 -2.23
C GLU A 250 -1.08 -13.62 -3.46
N ALA A 251 -0.95 -12.54 -4.24
CA ALA A 251 -0.06 -12.54 -5.40
C ALA A 251 1.42 -12.75 -5.03
N MET A 252 1.84 -12.29 -3.83
CA MET A 252 3.18 -12.55 -3.29
C MET A 252 3.33 -14.01 -2.84
N ALA A 253 2.35 -14.55 -2.13
CA ALA A 253 2.38 -15.90 -1.61
C ALA A 253 2.41 -16.99 -2.71
N GLU A 254 1.78 -16.71 -3.86
CA GLU A 254 1.79 -17.58 -5.03
C GLU A 254 3.13 -17.57 -5.79
N ALA A 255 3.97 -16.58 -5.57
CA ALA A 255 5.23 -16.44 -6.28
C ALA A 255 6.36 -17.27 -5.65
N ASN A 256 7.20 -17.86 -6.50
CA ASN A 256 8.41 -18.59 -6.09
C ASN A 256 9.60 -17.62 -5.94
N GLY A 257 9.44 -16.56 -5.11
CA GLY A 257 10.45 -15.55 -4.86
C GLY A 257 10.15 -14.21 -5.52
N VAL A 258 10.93 -13.20 -5.13
CA VAL A 258 10.74 -11.80 -5.52
C VAL A 258 10.84 -11.60 -7.03
N VAL A 259 11.80 -12.24 -7.70
CA VAL A 259 11.95 -12.10 -9.16
C VAL A 259 10.68 -12.57 -9.88
N ALA A 260 10.13 -13.72 -9.49
CA ALA A 260 8.90 -14.26 -10.06
C ALA A 260 7.70 -13.33 -9.76
N TYR A 261 7.64 -12.78 -8.53
CA TYR A 261 6.62 -11.81 -8.15
C TYR A 261 6.69 -10.52 -8.99
N LEU A 262 7.88 -9.95 -9.17
CA LEU A 262 8.09 -8.71 -9.94
C LEU A 262 7.81 -8.88 -11.43
N SER A 263 8.10 -10.08 -11.99
CA SER A 263 7.93 -10.38 -13.42
C SER A 263 6.49 -10.72 -13.80
N ARG A 264 5.61 -10.94 -12.82
CA ARG A 264 4.21 -11.34 -13.07
C ARG A 264 3.45 -10.21 -13.75
N ALA A 265 2.78 -10.54 -14.87
CA ALA A 265 1.85 -9.62 -15.52
C ALA A 265 0.64 -9.33 -14.61
N ARG A 266 0.22 -8.06 -14.52
CA ARG A 266 -0.88 -7.61 -13.67
C ARG A 266 -1.86 -6.75 -14.45
N SER A 267 -3.15 -6.91 -14.13
CA SER A 267 -4.15 -5.94 -14.54
C SER A 267 -4.10 -4.73 -13.60
N LEU A 268 -3.88 -3.56 -14.16
CA LEU A 268 -3.84 -2.28 -13.45
C LEU A 268 -5.18 -1.53 -13.48
N ASN A 269 -6.23 -2.18 -13.99
CA ASN A 269 -7.57 -1.59 -14.00
C ASN A 269 -7.98 -1.20 -12.59
N LEU A 270 -8.66 -0.05 -12.50
CA LEU A 270 -9.19 0.46 -11.24
C LEU A 270 -10.11 -0.57 -10.58
N LYS A 271 -9.82 -0.90 -9.33
CA LYS A 271 -10.66 -1.73 -8.48
C LYS A 271 -11.41 -0.84 -7.50
N HIS A 272 -12.71 -1.00 -7.47
CA HIS A 272 -13.61 -0.27 -6.59
C HIS A 272 -14.50 -1.27 -5.86
N PRO A 273 -14.30 -1.50 -4.55
CA PRO A 273 -15.18 -2.36 -3.77
C PRO A 273 -16.56 -1.74 -3.63
N ASP A 274 -17.59 -2.55 -3.86
CA ASP A 274 -18.98 -2.19 -3.61
C ASP A 274 -19.43 -2.68 -2.23
N LEU A 275 -20.32 -1.92 -1.59
CA LEU A 275 -20.94 -2.35 -0.34
C LEU A 275 -22.04 -3.36 -0.64
N LEU A 276 -21.92 -4.55 -0.09
CA LEU A 276 -22.93 -5.61 -0.18
C LEU A 276 -23.47 -5.93 1.21
N VAL A 277 -24.79 -6.12 1.31
CA VAL A 277 -25.42 -6.63 2.53
C VAL A 277 -26.00 -8.00 2.24
N ARG A 278 -25.64 -8.99 3.05
CA ARG A 278 -26.18 -10.36 3.00
C ARG A 278 -26.50 -10.82 4.41
N ASP A 279 -27.73 -11.25 4.65
CA ASP A 279 -28.22 -11.73 5.94
C ASP A 279 -27.95 -10.75 7.12
N GLY A 280 -28.04 -9.43 6.84
CA GLY A 280 -27.77 -8.38 7.81
C GLY A 280 -26.29 -8.07 8.05
N ILE A 281 -25.36 -8.77 7.39
CA ILE A 281 -23.93 -8.56 7.50
C ILE A 281 -23.43 -7.73 6.30
N TYR A 282 -22.53 -6.80 6.58
CA TYR A 282 -21.94 -5.90 5.60
C TYR A 282 -20.60 -6.43 5.08
N TYR A 283 -20.46 -6.47 3.76
CA TYR A 283 -19.25 -6.93 3.07
C TYR A 283 -18.77 -5.89 2.06
N LEU A 284 -17.49 -5.95 1.73
CA LEU A 284 -16.92 -5.32 0.56
C LEU A 284 -16.85 -6.36 -0.57
N GLU A 285 -17.60 -6.14 -1.64
CA GLU A 285 -17.53 -6.97 -2.85
C GLU A 285 -16.52 -6.39 -3.83
N VAL A 286 -15.56 -7.19 -4.24
CA VAL A 286 -14.57 -6.84 -5.26
C VAL A 286 -14.74 -7.73 -6.47
N LEU A 287 -14.89 -7.11 -7.65
CA LEU A 287 -14.87 -7.83 -8.91
C LEU A 287 -13.42 -8.04 -9.36
N GLY A 288 -12.95 -9.28 -9.31
CA GLY A 288 -11.61 -9.67 -9.74
C GLY A 288 -11.61 -10.15 -11.19
N SER A 289 -10.54 -9.86 -11.95
CA SER A 289 -10.22 -10.63 -13.15
C SER A 289 -9.69 -11.99 -12.70
N ILE A 290 -10.16 -13.07 -13.35
CA ILE A 290 -9.64 -14.42 -13.13
C ILE A 290 -8.16 -14.42 -13.56
N SER A 291 -7.23 -14.60 -12.64
CA SER A 291 -5.97 -15.26 -13.00
C SER A 291 -6.30 -16.73 -13.19
N ALA A 292 -5.80 -17.35 -14.26
CA ALA A 292 -6.26 -18.63 -14.79
C ALA A 292 -6.08 -19.86 -13.89
N GLU A 293 -5.76 -19.73 -12.60
CA GLU A 293 -5.41 -20.87 -11.73
C GLU A 293 -6.05 -20.91 -10.33
N SER A 294 -6.99 -20.04 -10.02
CA SER A 294 -7.65 -20.08 -8.70
C SER A 294 -9.12 -20.50 -8.81
N THR A 295 -9.36 -21.74 -9.22
CA THR A 295 -10.65 -22.41 -9.05
C THR A 295 -10.66 -23.22 -7.75
N ARG A 296 -10.76 -22.56 -6.61
CA ARG A 296 -11.28 -23.20 -5.38
C ARG A 296 -12.60 -22.52 -5.04
N PRO A 297 -13.73 -23.28 -5.03
CA PRO A 297 -14.98 -22.74 -4.54
C PRO A 297 -14.86 -22.48 -3.04
N TRP A 298 -15.28 -21.30 -2.63
CA TRP A 298 -15.43 -20.94 -1.22
C TRP A 298 -16.39 -21.94 -0.55
N GLN A 299 -15.93 -22.64 0.48
CA GLN A 299 -16.79 -23.42 1.37
C GLN A 299 -17.17 -22.50 2.54
N ALA A 300 -18.46 -22.20 2.64
CA ALA A 300 -19.02 -21.59 3.83
C ALA A 300 -18.74 -22.48 5.02
N SER A 301 -18.06 -21.97 6.05
CA SER A 301 -18.00 -22.63 7.34
C SER A 301 -19.42 -22.65 7.91
N ALA A 302 -20.04 -23.83 7.90
CA ALA A 302 -21.27 -24.07 8.64
C ALA A 302 -20.94 -23.89 10.12
N GLY A 303 -21.56 -22.86 10.74
CA GLY A 303 -21.50 -22.68 12.17
C GLY A 303 -22.16 -23.83 12.91
N HIS A 304 -21.53 -24.21 13.99
CA HIS A 304 -22.18 -24.89 15.10
C HIS A 304 -22.25 -23.94 16.29
#